data_be417b95f284a4dfe8db46a2869514f8
#
_entry.id   be417b95f284a4dfe8db46a2869514f8
#
_cell.length_a   1.000
_cell.length_b   1.000
_cell.length_c   1.000
_cell.angle_alpha   90.00
_cell.angle_beta   90.00
_cell.angle_gamma   90.00
#
_symmetry.space_group_name_H-M   'P 1'
#
loop_
_entity.id
_entity.type
_entity.pdbx_description
1 polymer ?
#
loop_
_entity_poly.entity_id
_entity_poly.type
_entity_poly.pdbx_seq_one_letter_code
_entity_poly.pdbx_strand_id
1 'polypeptide(L)'
;MRYLFIPSVLFVTACSQTPTPNAPAAAVNQAAPAVVQINLADEAYLQQLQQVQRQPDVAGMKELRRLFVKTTGYGRAQMLDQNITPSIFQAMDQQQWADCQQKAQTLLKANAISLNGHFAAMVCAEKTSDATLAARHKQQLDLLMEAIWATGDGKSAQTAFFCTGTAELYAFIRLHGLQATGQALLQEGDKAYDKMTVLDPDSKNTLTWYFDVTSQMAAGY
;
A
#
# COMPACT_ATOMS: atom_id res chain seq x y z
N MET A 1 37.59 -59.04 0.98
CA MET A 1 38.93 -58.67 1.49
C MET A 1 38.78 -58.07 2.88
N ARG A 2 39.40 -58.73 3.83
CA ARG A 2 39.37 -58.47 5.29
C ARG A 2 40.40 -57.35 5.60
N TYR A 3 40.09 -56.44 6.47
CA TYR A 3 41.01 -55.65 7.32
C TYR A 3 40.21 -55.16 8.54
N LEU A 4 40.40 -55.70 9.63
CA LEU A 4 41.33 -55.65 10.77
C LEU A 4 41.06 -54.41 11.67
N PHE A 5 40.45 -54.75 12.83
CA PHE A 5 40.23 -53.83 13.96
C PHE A 5 41.54 -53.69 14.76
N ILE A 6 41.87 -52.46 15.19
CA ILE A 6 42.85 -52.16 16.25
C ILE A 6 42.16 -51.30 17.31
N PRO A 7 42.14 -51.71 18.59
CA PRO A 7 41.60 -50.87 19.67
C PRO A 7 42.72 -50.01 20.25
N SER A 8 42.56 -48.67 20.23
CA SER A 8 43.42 -47.75 20.99
C SER A 8 42.81 -47.52 22.38
N VAL A 9 43.57 -47.89 23.39
CA VAL A 9 43.28 -47.63 24.82
C VAL A 9 43.71 -46.17 25.10
N LEU A 10 42.77 -45.34 25.54
CA LEU A 10 43.05 -44.00 26.04
C LEU A 10 43.00 -43.97 27.58
N PHE A 11 44.12 -43.62 28.17
CA PHE A 11 44.25 -43.39 29.60
C PHE A 11 43.49 -42.13 30.02
N VAL A 12 42.62 -42.26 30.99
CA VAL A 12 41.95 -41.14 31.62
C VAL A 12 42.77 -40.68 32.81
N THR A 13 43.41 -39.54 32.73
CA THR A 13 44.03 -38.83 33.85
C THR A 13 42.97 -37.92 34.48
N ALA A 14 42.55 -38.27 35.70
CA ALA A 14 41.64 -37.46 36.50
C ALA A 14 42.45 -36.28 37.12
N CYS A 15 42.19 -35.06 36.70
CA CYS A 15 42.58 -33.86 37.39
C CYS A 15 41.45 -33.42 38.32
N SER A 16 41.70 -33.53 39.63
CA SER A 16 40.84 -32.95 40.68
C SER A 16 40.90 -31.39 40.62
N GLN A 17 39.79 -30.79 40.30
CA GLN A 17 39.63 -29.30 40.42
C GLN A 17 38.88 -28.98 41.72
N THR A 18 39.52 -28.21 42.57
CA THR A 18 38.95 -27.58 43.77
C THR A 18 37.87 -26.56 43.40
N PRO A 19 36.76 -26.50 44.17
CA PRO A 19 35.73 -25.52 43.90
C PRO A 19 36.18 -24.12 44.32
N THR A 20 36.19 -23.15 43.43
CA THR A 20 36.33 -21.72 43.73
C THR A 20 34.98 -21.15 44.19
N PRO A 21 34.97 -20.24 45.17
CA PRO A 21 33.74 -19.70 45.75
C PRO A 21 33.11 -18.64 44.83
N ASN A 22 31.80 -18.79 44.63
CA ASN A 22 30.76 -17.82 44.30
C ASN A 22 31.17 -16.50 43.64
N ALA A 23 31.01 -16.43 42.33
CA ALA A 23 30.76 -15.17 41.64
C ALA A 23 29.27 -14.79 41.84
N PRO A 24 28.95 -13.50 42.09
CA PRO A 24 27.56 -13.09 42.23
C PRO A 24 26.81 -13.29 40.91
N ALA A 25 25.64 -13.92 40.96
CA ALA A 25 24.74 -14.09 39.84
C ALA A 25 24.40 -12.72 39.22
N ALA A 26 24.80 -12.53 37.97
CA ALA A 26 24.37 -11.37 37.19
C ALA A 26 22.84 -11.38 37.15
N ALA A 27 22.25 -10.32 37.72
CA ALA A 27 20.81 -10.11 37.60
C ALA A 27 20.46 -9.98 36.12
N VAL A 28 19.76 -10.99 35.62
CA VAL A 28 19.12 -10.92 34.27
C VAL A 28 18.06 -9.84 34.36
N ASN A 29 18.41 -8.69 33.85
CA ASN A 29 17.47 -7.57 33.71
C ASN A 29 16.44 -8.01 32.66
N GLN A 30 15.33 -8.63 33.08
CA GLN A 30 14.20 -8.88 32.23
C GLN A 30 13.60 -7.52 31.86
N ALA A 31 13.95 -7.02 30.68
CA ALA A 31 13.27 -5.88 30.10
C ALA A 31 11.77 -6.20 30.09
N ALA A 32 10.98 -5.33 30.74
CA ALA A 32 9.54 -5.44 30.71
C ALA A 32 9.08 -5.52 29.24
N PRO A 33 8.07 -6.35 28.91
CA PRO A 33 7.57 -6.42 27.54
C PRO A 33 7.19 -5.02 27.09
N ALA A 34 7.73 -4.60 25.93
CA ALA A 34 7.38 -3.33 25.33
C ALA A 34 5.87 -3.30 25.14
N VAL A 35 5.19 -2.37 25.81
CA VAL A 35 3.77 -2.12 25.60
C VAL A 35 3.64 -1.66 24.14
N VAL A 36 3.08 -2.50 23.29
CA VAL A 36 2.74 -2.13 21.92
C VAL A 36 1.66 -1.07 22.03
N GLN A 37 2.05 0.20 21.88
CA GLN A 37 1.09 1.30 21.77
C GLN A 37 0.35 1.12 20.45
N ILE A 38 -0.90 0.69 20.53
CA ILE A 38 -1.78 0.62 19.35
C ILE A 38 -2.06 2.05 18.92
N ASN A 39 -1.72 2.39 17.68
CA ASN A 39 -2.08 3.68 17.11
C ASN A 39 -3.57 3.66 16.79
N LEU A 40 -4.35 4.54 17.42
CA LEU A 40 -5.81 4.61 17.24
C LEU A 40 -6.22 4.86 15.78
N ALA A 41 -5.40 5.58 15.00
CA ALA A 41 -5.68 5.80 13.59
C ALA A 41 -5.51 4.52 12.76
N ASP A 42 -4.49 3.71 13.06
CA ASP A 42 -4.29 2.41 12.41
C ASP A 42 -5.43 1.44 12.77
N GLU A 43 -5.88 1.43 14.02
CA GLU A 43 -7.00 0.61 14.46
C GLU A 43 -8.31 1.01 13.76
N ALA A 44 -8.63 2.30 13.69
CA ALA A 44 -9.82 2.80 13.01
C ALA A 44 -9.80 2.44 11.51
N TYR A 45 -8.64 2.56 10.86
CA TYR A 45 -8.47 2.14 9.46
C TYR A 45 -8.71 0.65 9.28
N LEU A 46 -8.14 -0.20 10.14
CA LEU A 46 -8.31 -1.66 10.05
C LEU A 46 -9.76 -2.10 10.29
N GLN A 47 -10.46 -1.47 11.23
CA GLN A 47 -11.89 -1.72 11.47
C GLN A 47 -12.72 -1.35 10.24
N GLN A 48 -12.47 -0.17 9.66
CA GLN A 48 -13.16 0.28 8.46
C GLN A 48 -12.86 -0.62 7.26
N LEU A 49 -11.59 -1.06 7.10
CA LEU A 49 -11.20 -1.99 6.05
C LEU A 49 -11.96 -3.31 6.16
N GLN A 50 -12.09 -3.88 7.36
CA GLN A 50 -12.88 -5.09 7.58
C GLN A 50 -14.36 -4.88 7.24
N GLN A 51 -14.92 -3.72 7.57
CA GLN A 51 -16.29 -3.39 7.24
C GLN A 51 -16.53 -3.36 5.73
N VAL A 52 -15.71 -2.62 4.97
CA VAL A 52 -15.88 -2.53 3.51
C VAL A 52 -15.56 -3.85 2.80
N GLN A 53 -14.74 -4.73 3.39
CA GLN A 53 -14.53 -6.07 2.85
C GLN A 53 -15.75 -6.98 2.99
N ARG A 54 -16.56 -6.79 4.03
CA ARG A 54 -17.79 -7.54 4.26
C ARG A 54 -18.98 -6.95 3.50
N GLN A 55 -19.07 -5.64 3.49
CA GLN A 55 -20.17 -4.89 2.87
C GLN A 55 -19.60 -3.64 2.17
N PRO A 56 -19.11 -3.80 0.92
CA PRO A 56 -18.51 -2.71 0.19
C PRO A 56 -19.58 -1.71 -0.30
N ASP A 57 -19.39 -0.44 0.03
CA ASP A 57 -20.19 0.67 -0.46
C ASP A 57 -19.34 1.95 -0.62
N VAL A 58 -19.89 2.95 -1.29
CA VAL A 58 -19.22 4.23 -1.57
C VAL A 58 -18.90 5.01 -0.30
N ALA A 59 -19.81 5.03 0.68
CA ALA A 59 -19.63 5.76 1.93
C ALA A 59 -18.48 5.14 2.74
N GLY A 60 -18.43 3.82 2.83
CA GLY A 60 -17.36 3.07 3.48
C GLY A 60 -16.01 3.28 2.82
N MET A 61 -15.95 3.29 1.48
CA MET A 61 -14.71 3.58 0.75
C MET A 61 -14.25 5.03 0.94
N LYS A 62 -15.16 5.99 0.97
CA LYS A 62 -14.85 7.39 1.26
C LYS A 62 -14.22 7.54 2.65
N GLU A 63 -14.80 6.89 3.67
CA GLU A 63 -14.25 6.92 5.03
C GLU A 63 -12.91 6.17 5.10
N LEU A 64 -12.78 5.00 4.47
CA LEU A 64 -11.52 4.24 4.42
C LEU A 64 -10.37 5.09 3.87
N ARG A 65 -10.61 5.86 2.80
CA ARG A 65 -9.63 6.77 2.22
C ARG A 65 -9.22 7.89 3.18
N ARG A 66 -10.17 8.44 3.95
CA ARG A 66 -9.90 9.47 4.96
C ARG A 66 -9.10 8.95 6.15
N LEU A 67 -9.35 7.70 6.55
CA LEU A 67 -8.60 7.05 7.62
C LEU A 67 -7.20 6.65 7.16
N PHE A 68 -7.04 6.20 5.92
CA PHE A 68 -5.76 5.77 5.36
C PHE A 68 -4.67 6.84 5.48
N VAL A 69 -4.96 8.10 5.14
CA VAL A 69 -3.99 9.19 5.20
C VAL A 69 -3.52 9.54 6.63
N LYS A 70 -4.19 9.00 7.65
CA LYS A 70 -3.85 9.19 9.07
C LYS A 70 -3.05 8.02 9.65
N THR A 71 -2.89 6.92 8.90
CA THR A 71 -2.18 5.73 9.39
C THR A 71 -0.68 5.97 9.47
N THR A 72 -0.03 5.26 10.37
CA THR A 72 1.45 5.27 10.47
C THR A 72 2.14 4.67 9.25
N GLY A 73 1.43 3.82 8.50
CA GLY A 73 1.90 3.18 7.27
C GLY A 73 1.73 4.02 6.00
N TYR A 74 0.99 5.13 6.07
CA TYR A 74 0.57 5.93 4.90
C TYR A 74 1.73 6.28 3.97
N GLY A 75 2.78 6.92 4.46
CA GLY A 75 3.90 7.35 3.63
C GLY A 75 4.63 6.20 2.94
N ARG A 76 4.87 5.10 3.65
CA ARG A 76 5.49 3.91 3.06
C ARG A 76 4.63 3.29 1.98
N ALA A 77 3.30 3.28 2.17
CA ALA A 77 2.37 2.78 1.18
C ALA A 77 2.33 3.65 -0.08
N GLN A 78 2.40 4.98 0.06
CA GLN A 78 2.52 5.91 -1.07
C GLN A 78 3.81 5.70 -1.86
N MET A 79 4.95 5.60 -1.17
CA MET A 79 6.24 5.31 -1.82
C MET A 79 6.23 3.96 -2.55
N LEU A 80 5.62 2.93 -1.95
CA LEU A 80 5.51 1.64 -2.61
C LEU A 80 4.65 1.73 -3.86
N ASP A 81 3.48 2.42 -3.81
CA ASP A 81 2.60 2.57 -4.98
C ASP A 81 3.34 3.23 -6.14
N GLN A 82 4.05 4.33 -5.89
CA GLN A 82 4.85 5.02 -6.91
C GLN A 82 5.96 4.12 -7.50
N ASN A 83 6.64 3.35 -6.67
CA ASN A 83 7.79 2.56 -7.09
C ASN A 83 7.41 1.26 -7.80
N ILE A 84 6.33 0.58 -7.36
CA ILE A 84 5.95 -0.73 -7.90
C ILE A 84 5.07 -0.61 -9.15
N THR A 85 4.25 0.45 -9.25
CA THR A 85 3.28 0.63 -10.34
C THR A 85 3.92 0.55 -11.74
N PRO A 86 5.07 1.17 -12.03
CA PRO A 86 5.70 1.03 -13.35
C PRO A 86 6.03 -0.43 -13.69
N SER A 87 6.50 -1.20 -12.70
CA SER A 87 6.85 -2.62 -12.91
C SER A 87 5.60 -3.52 -13.06
N ILE A 88 4.48 -3.13 -12.48
CA ILE A 88 3.18 -3.79 -12.70
C ILE A 88 2.75 -3.61 -14.17
N PHE A 89 2.74 -2.37 -14.66
CA PHE A 89 2.38 -2.09 -16.05
C PHE A 89 3.35 -2.72 -17.05
N GLN A 90 4.65 -2.72 -16.75
CA GLN A 90 5.63 -3.44 -17.57
C GLN A 90 5.30 -4.94 -17.66
N ALA A 91 4.95 -5.58 -16.54
CA ALA A 91 4.55 -6.99 -16.55
C ALA A 91 3.26 -7.22 -17.38
N MET A 92 2.30 -6.28 -17.34
CA MET A 92 1.09 -6.31 -18.17
C MET A 92 1.44 -6.21 -19.66
N ASP A 93 2.29 -5.25 -20.06
CA ASP A 93 2.72 -5.04 -21.44
C ASP A 93 3.46 -6.27 -22.00
N GLN A 94 4.23 -6.94 -21.14
CA GLN A 94 4.95 -8.17 -21.46
C GLN A 94 4.10 -9.44 -21.35
N GLN A 95 2.81 -9.31 -21.02
CA GLN A 95 1.85 -10.42 -20.81
C GLN A 95 2.31 -11.41 -19.71
N GLN A 96 3.09 -10.94 -18.74
CA GLN A 96 3.55 -11.71 -17.58
C GLN A 96 2.49 -11.68 -16.48
N TRP A 97 1.34 -12.31 -16.73
CA TRP A 97 0.13 -12.16 -15.91
C TRP A 97 0.31 -12.63 -14.46
N ALA A 98 1.08 -13.69 -14.22
CA ALA A 98 1.36 -14.19 -12.87
C ALA A 98 2.21 -13.17 -12.06
N ASP A 99 3.24 -12.60 -12.68
CA ASP A 99 4.09 -11.57 -12.08
C ASP A 99 3.29 -10.29 -11.82
N CYS A 100 2.48 -9.84 -12.78
CA CYS A 100 1.54 -8.75 -12.60
C CYS A 100 0.62 -8.98 -11.39
N GLN A 101 0.00 -10.15 -11.29
CA GLN A 101 -0.90 -10.50 -10.18
C GLN A 101 -0.17 -10.45 -8.84
N GLN A 102 1.05 -10.99 -8.76
CA GLN A 102 1.85 -10.97 -7.54
C GLN A 102 2.22 -9.55 -7.10
N LYS A 103 2.64 -8.71 -8.04
CA LYS A 103 2.99 -7.31 -7.77
C LYS A 103 1.78 -6.49 -7.35
N ALA A 104 0.64 -6.66 -8.04
CA ALA A 104 -0.61 -6.01 -7.67
C ALA A 104 -1.07 -6.41 -6.26
N GLN A 105 -0.97 -7.69 -5.89
CA GLN A 105 -1.27 -8.15 -4.52
C GLN A 105 -0.31 -7.56 -3.49
N THR A 106 0.99 -7.42 -3.82
CA THR A 106 1.98 -6.78 -2.94
C THR A 106 1.60 -5.33 -2.67
N LEU A 107 1.21 -4.60 -3.71
CA LEU A 107 0.72 -3.23 -3.58
C LEU A 107 -0.55 -3.16 -2.72
N LEU A 108 -1.55 -3.99 -3.00
CA LEU A 108 -2.83 -3.99 -2.29
C LEU A 108 -2.73 -4.40 -0.81
N LYS A 109 -1.71 -5.17 -0.42
CA LYS A 109 -1.43 -5.45 0.99
C LYS A 109 -0.95 -4.22 1.76
N ALA A 110 -0.21 -3.33 1.09
CA ALA A 110 0.28 -2.08 1.69
C ALA A 110 -0.71 -0.93 1.55
N ASN A 111 -1.44 -0.88 0.44
CA ASN A 111 -2.42 0.16 0.09
C ASN A 111 -3.69 -0.50 -0.46
N ALA A 112 -4.61 -0.86 0.45
CA ALA A 112 -5.85 -1.56 0.09
C ALA A 112 -6.82 -0.70 -0.75
N ILE A 113 -6.54 0.59 -0.93
CA ILE A 113 -7.33 1.53 -1.74
C ILE A 113 -6.60 1.96 -3.03
N SER A 114 -5.49 1.29 -3.40
CA SER A 114 -4.75 1.63 -4.61
C SER A 114 -5.58 1.37 -5.87
N LEU A 115 -5.90 2.43 -6.62
CA LEU A 115 -6.54 2.31 -7.93
C LEU A 115 -5.69 1.51 -8.92
N ASN A 116 -4.37 1.75 -8.93
CA ASN A 116 -3.43 1.00 -9.76
C ASN A 116 -3.41 -0.49 -9.41
N GLY A 117 -3.41 -0.79 -8.10
CA GLY A 117 -3.42 -2.16 -7.59
C GLY A 117 -4.68 -2.93 -7.99
N HIS A 118 -5.86 -2.33 -7.80
CA HIS A 118 -7.13 -2.95 -8.17
C HIS A 118 -7.29 -3.09 -9.69
N PHE A 119 -6.92 -2.07 -10.46
CA PHE A 119 -6.94 -2.14 -11.92
C PHE A 119 -6.06 -3.27 -12.44
N ALA A 120 -4.81 -3.34 -11.99
CA ALA A 120 -3.89 -4.38 -12.41
C ALA A 120 -4.36 -5.78 -11.99
N ALA A 121 -4.81 -5.95 -10.74
CA ALA A 121 -5.31 -7.23 -10.25
C ALA A 121 -6.55 -7.69 -11.04
N MET A 122 -7.44 -6.79 -11.42
CA MET A 122 -8.59 -7.07 -12.29
C MET A 122 -8.14 -7.59 -13.66
N VAL A 123 -7.29 -6.81 -14.35
CA VAL A 123 -6.86 -7.16 -15.72
C VAL A 123 -6.07 -8.47 -15.72
N CYS A 124 -5.16 -8.67 -14.77
CA CYS A 124 -4.34 -9.88 -14.72
C CYS A 124 -5.16 -11.12 -14.38
N ALA A 125 -6.20 -10.98 -13.52
CA ALA A 125 -7.16 -12.04 -13.25
C ALA A 125 -8.01 -12.40 -14.49
N GLU A 126 -8.48 -11.41 -15.27
CA GLU A 126 -9.17 -11.63 -16.54
C GLU A 126 -8.30 -12.42 -17.52
N LYS A 127 -7.04 -12.05 -17.66
CA LYS A 127 -6.08 -12.69 -18.57
C LYS A 127 -5.69 -14.11 -18.14
N THR A 128 -5.84 -14.43 -16.88
CA THR A 128 -5.63 -15.79 -16.34
C THR A 128 -6.95 -16.58 -16.17
N SER A 129 -8.05 -16.04 -16.69
CA SER A 129 -9.40 -16.66 -16.65
C SER A 129 -9.97 -16.84 -15.23
N ASP A 130 -9.50 -16.05 -14.26
CA ASP A 130 -10.10 -15.97 -12.92
C ASP A 130 -11.18 -14.87 -12.88
N ALA A 131 -12.35 -15.19 -13.43
CA ALA A 131 -13.47 -14.25 -13.54
C ALA A 131 -13.98 -13.77 -12.17
N THR A 132 -13.89 -14.62 -11.13
CA THR A 132 -14.34 -14.27 -9.78
C THR A 132 -13.44 -13.20 -9.17
N LEU A 133 -12.13 -13.39 -9.27
CA LEU A 133 -11.16 -12.42 -8.77
C LEU A 133 -11.22 -11.11 -9.55
N ALA A 134 -11.36 -11.19 -10.88
CA ALA A 134 -11.53 -10.02 -11.74
C ALA A 134 -12.77 -9.20 -11.36
N ALA A 135 -13.93 -9.84 -11.19
CA ALA A 135 -15.16 -9.16 -10.78
C ALA A 135 -15.05 -8.50 -9.41
N ARG A 136 -14.38 -9.16 -8.46
CA ARG A 136 -14.12 -8.59 -7.13
C ARG A 136 -13.28 -7.31 -7.22
N HIS A 137 -12.17 -7.33 -7.95
CA HIS A 137 -11.31 -6.16 -8.09
C HIS A 137 -11.97 -5.04 -8.88
N LYS A 138 -12.78 -5.39 -9.90
CA LYS A 138 -13.60 -4.42 -10.62
C LYS A 138 -14.57 -3.69 -9.68
N GLN A 139 -15.31 -4.42 -8.85
CA GLN A 139 -16.23 -3.82 -7.87
C GLN A 139 -15.50 -2.86 -6.92
N GLN A 140 -14.34 -3.24 -6.39
CA GLN A 140 -13.56 -2.38 -5.51
C GLN A 140 -13.09 -1.12 -6.24
N LEU A 141 -12.63 -1.26 -7.49
CA LEU A 141 -12.19 -0.15 -8.32
C LEU A 141 -13.33 0.84 -8.59
N ASP A 142 -14.50 0.33 -9.01
CA ASP A 142 -15.68 1.15 -9.29
C ASP A 142 -16.09 1.97 -8.03
N LEU A 143 -16.17 1.31 -6.86
CA LEU A 143 -16.52 1.97 -5.61
C LEU A 143 -15.50 3.03 -5.16
N LEU A 144 -14.21 2.78 -5.38
CA LEU A 144 -13.16 3.75 -5.10
C LEU A 144 -13.24 4.97 -6.03
N MET A 145 -13.50 4.74 -7.32
CA MET A 145 -13.72 5.82 -8.30
C MET A 145 -14.93 6.68 -7.89
N GLU A 146 -16.05 6.06 -7.55
CA GLU A 146 -17.25 6.75 -7.05
C GLU A 146 -17.00 7.49 -5.73
N ALA A 147 -16.19 6.91 -4.82
CA ALA A 147 -15.81 7.54 -3.57
C ALA A 147 -14.97 8.82 -3.78
N ILE A 148 -14.16 8.89 -4.85
CA ILE A 148 -13.45 10.12 -5.23
C ILE A 148 -14.43 11.15 -5.75
N TRP A 149 -15.30 10.79 -6.70
CA TRP A 149 -16.35 11.67 -7.22
C TRP A 149 -17.27 12.22 -6.12
N ALA A 150 -17.58 11.45 -5.11
CA ALA A 150 -18.41 11.86 -3.96
C ALA A 150 -17.75 12.90 -3.05
N THR A 151 -16.51 13.33 -3.33
CA THR A 151 -15.80 14.36 -2.54
C THR A 151 -15.93 15.76 -3.13
N GLY A 152 -16.21 15.90 -4.42
CA GLY A 152 -16.31 17.17 -5.12
C GLY A 152 -16.59 16.99 -6.60
N ASP A 153 -16.64 18.06 -7.36
CA ASP A 153 -16.75 18.04 -8.84
C ASP A 153 -15.44 18.40 -9.55
N GLY A 154 -14.40 18.69 -8.79
CA GLY A 154 -13.06 19.00 -9.29
C GLY A 154 -12.93 20.28 -10.10
N LYS A 155 -13.95 21.16 -10.15
CA LYS A 155 -13.93 22.36 -11.00
C LYS A 155 -13.21 23.57 -10.40
N SER A 156 -13.02 23.56 -9.09
CA SER A 156 -12.32 24.61 -8.35
C SER A 156 -11.59 24.04 -7.15
N ALA A 157 -10.72 24.83 -6.50
CA ALA A 157 -10.09 24.43 -5.25
C ALA A 157 -11.12 24.11 -4.14
N GLN A 158 -12.24 24.87 -4.09
CA GLN A 158 -13.29 24.71 -3.08
C GLN A 158 -14.09 23.40 -3.29
N THR A 159 -14.17 22.90 -4.52
CA THR A 159 -14.87 21.67 -4.89
C THR A 159 -13.92 20.59 -5.39
N ALA A 160 -12.63 20.68 -5.00
CA ALA A 160 -11.58 19.74 -5.39
C ALA A 160 -11.91 18.32 -4.95
N PHE A 161 -11.48 17.36 -5.76
CA PHE A 161 -11.50 15.95 -5.35
C PHE A 161 -10.51 15.72 -4.21
N PHE A 162 -10.96 15.14 -3.10
CA PHE A 162 -10.02 14.67 -2.08
C PHE A 162 -9.17 13.54 -2.64
N CYS A 163 -7.85 13.68 -2.56
CA CYS A 163 -6.88 12.73 -3.07
C CYS A 163 -5.97 12.22 -1.95
N THR A 164 -5.72 10.92 -1.94
CA THR A 164 -4.83 10.29 -0.95
C THR A 164 -3.37 10.34 -1.36
N GLY A 165 -3.06 10.69 -2.61
CA GLY A 165 -1.67 10.82 -3.07
C GLY A 165 -1.57 10.92 -4.59
N THR A 166 -0.38 11.27 -5.06
CA THR A 166 -0.09 11.47 -6.49
C THR A 166 -0.40 10.22 -7.34
N ALA A 167 -0.11 9.02 -6.84
CA ALA A 167 -0.42 7.79 -7.56
C ALA A 167 -1.93 7.61 -7.81
N GLU A 168 -2.77 7.94 -6.82
CA GLU A 168 -4.23 7.91 -6.94
C GLU A 168 -4.73 8.96 -7.94
N LEU A 169 -4.21 10.18 -7.87
CA LEU A 169 -4.58 11.28 -8.76
C LEU A 169 -4.36 10.92 -10.23
N TYR A 170 -3.15 10.48 -10.58
CA TYR A 170 -2.85 10.09 -11.96
C TYR A 170 -3.61 8.85 -12.40
N ALA A 171 -3.82 7.88 -11.50
CA ALA A 171 -4.64 6.71 -11.79
C ALA A 171 -6.10 7.10 -12.07
N PHE A 172 -6.66 8.03 -11.27
CA PHE A 172 -8.03 8.52 -11.45
C PHE A 172 -8.22 9.18 -12.82
N ILE A 173 -7.29 10.07 -13.23
CA ILE A 173 -7.32 10.70 -14.55
C ILE A 173 -7.25 9.63 -15.66
N ARG A 174 -6.28 8.72 -15.59
CA ARG A 174 -6.05 7.68 -16.60
C ARG A 174 -7.24 6.73 -16.74
N LEU A 175 -7.86 6.35 -15.61
CA LEU A 175 -9.01 5.43 -15.60
C LEU A 175 -10.30 6.06 -16.21
N HIS A 176 -10.34 7.40 -16.33
CA HIS A 176 -11.36 8.10 -17.12
C HIS A 176 -11.02 8.20 -18.62
N GLY A 177 -9.94 7.56 -19.07
CA GLY A 177 -9.48 7.68 -20.45
C GLY A 177 -8.80 9.02 -20.78
N LEU A 178 -8.50 9.84 -19.76
CA LEU A 178 -7.90 11.15 -19.89
C LEU A 178 -6.38 11.10 -19.73
N GLN A 179 -5.70 12.11 -20.27
CA GLN A 179 -4.25 12.28 -20.15
C GLN A 179 -3.92 13.53 -19.37
N ALA A 180 -3.10 13.41 -18.32
CA ALA A 180 -2.55 14.56 -17.63
C ALA A 180 -1.48 15.21 -18.51
N THR A 181 -1.66 16.48 -18.87
CA THR A 181 -0.75 17.26 -19.73
C THR A 181 -0.09 18.42 -19.02
N GLY A 182 -0.55 18.76 -17.81
CA GLY A 182 0.05 19.79 -16.97
C GLY A 182 -0.39 19.64 -15.52
N GLN A 183 0.48 20.07 -14.61
CA GLN A 183 0.23 20.08 -13.16
C GLN A 183 0.78 21.39 -12.59
N ALA A 184 0.01 22.03 -11.71
CA ALA A 184 0.43 23.17 -10.94
C ALA A 184 -0.03 23.02 -9.49
N LEU A 185 0.91 23.08 -8.55
CA LEU A 185 0.59 23.10 -7.13
C LEU A 185 0.11 24.50 -6.73
N LEU A 186 -1.04 24.56 -6.10
CA LEU A 186 -1.63 25.78 -5.53
C LEU A 186 -1.69 25.62 -4.02
N GLN A 187 -1.45 26.71 -3.30
CA GLN A 187 -1.58 26.75 -1.85
C GLN A 187 -2.56 27.86 -1.46
N GLU A 188 -3.59 27.48 -0.68
CA GLU A 188 -4.58 28.42 -0.15
C GLU A 188 -4.68 28.20 1.37
N GLY A 189 -4.02 29.08 2.13
CA GLY A 189 -3.90 28.94 3.58
C GLY A 189 -3.11 27.68 3.96
N ASP A 190 -3.75 26.78 4.72
CA ASP A 190 -3.20 25.50 5.16
C ASP A 190 -3.50 24.34 4.19
N LYS A 191 -4.16 24.61 3.07
CA LYS A 191 -4.54 23.63 2.06
C LYS A 191 -3.67 23.70 0.83
N ALA A 192 -3.40 22.52 0.27
CA ALA A 192 -2.64 22.35 -0.97
C ALA A 192 -3.49 21.62 -2.02
N TYR A 193 -3.45 22.13 -3.26
CA TYR A 193 -4.23 21.59 -4.37
C TYR A 193 -3.34 21.38 -5.58
N ASP A 194 -3.50 20.23 -6.22
CA ASP A 194 -2.99 20.03 -7.57
C ASP A 194 -4.04 20.44 -8.59
N LYS A 195 -3.73 21.49 -9.36
CA LYS A 195 -4.48 21.91 -10.54
C LYS A 195 -3.94 21.15 -11.74
N MET A 196 -4.71 20.20 -12.23
CA MET A 196 -4.35 19.34 -13.35
C MET A 196 -4.97 19.85 -14.64
N THR A 197 -4.15 19.97 -15.69
CA THR A 197 -4.63 20.09 -17.07
C THR A 197 -4.77 18.69 -17.64
N VAL A 198 -5.97 18.31 -18.05
CA VAL A 198 -6.25 16.98 -18.59
C VAL A 198 -6.79 17.09 -20.00
N LEU A 199 -6.27 16.25 -20.89
CA LEU A 199 -6.65 16.14 -22.29
C LEU A 199 -7.53 14.90 -22.47
N ASP A 200 -8.69 15.08 -23.08
CA ASP A 200 -9.46 13.99 -23.66
C ASP A 200 -8.86 13.64 -25.04
N PRO A 201 -8.25 12.46 -25.20
CA PRO A 201 -7.58 12.11 -26.46
C PRO A 201 -8.55 11.90 -27.63
N ASP A 202 -9.84 11.61 -27.38
CA ASP A 202 -10.84 11.40 -28.41
C ASP A 202 -11.40 12.71 -28.93
N SER A 203 -11.92 13.54 -28.04
CA SER A 203 -12.51 14.85 -28.40
C SER A 203 -11.51 15.97 -28.63
N LYS A 204 -10.23 15.78 -28.20
CA LYS A 204 -9.17 16.80 -28.15
C LYS A 204 -9.48 17.98 -27.22
N ASN A 205 -10.50 17.87 -26.39
CA ASN A 205 -10.85 18.88 -25.42
C ASN A 205 -9.90 18.86 -24.24
N THR A 206 -9.58 20.02 -23.71
CA THR A 206 -8.79 20.18 -22.49
C THR A 206 -9.71 20.61 -21.36
N LEU A 207 -9.59 19.92 -20.22
CA LEU A 207 -10.31 20.20 -18.99
C LEU A 207 -9.32 20.57 -17.89
N THR A 208 -9.83 21.21 -16.86
CA THR A 208 -9.06 21.47 -15.63
C THR A 208 -9.73 20.76 -14.47
N TRP A 209 -8.95 19.94 -13.74
CA TRP A 209 -9.39 19.30 -12.51
C TRP A 209 -8.52 19.72 -11.32
N TYR A 210 -9.17 19.91 -10.16
CA TYR A 210 -8.52 20.24 -8.91
C TYR A 210 -8.59 19.05 -7.95
N PHE A 211 -7.44 18.75 -7.33
CA PHE A 211 -7.30 17.70 -6.33
C PHE A 211 -6.78 18.29 -5.03
N ASP A 212 -7.45 18.02 -3.92
CA ASP A 212 -6.95 18.36 -2.57
C ASP A 212 -5.88 17.33 -2.17
N VAL A 213 -4.63 17.77 -2.17
CA VAL A 213 -3.43 16.99 -1.83
C VAL A 213 -2.86 17.39 -0.47
N THR A 214 -3.62 18.09 0.35
CA THR A 214 -3.18 18.61 1.66
C THR A 214 -2.58 17.52 2.53
N SER A 215 -3.21 16.33 2.60
CA SER A 215 -2.73 15.21 3.41
C SER A 215 -1.35 14.70 2.96
N GLN A 216 -1.12 14.68 1.65
CA GLN A 216 0.17 14.27 1.07
C GLN A 216 1.26 15.29 1.42
N MET A 217 0.99 16.56 1.23
CA MET A 217 1.94 17.66 1.54
C MET A 217 2.27 17.71 3.03
N ALA A 218 1.29 17.51 3.90
CA ALA A 218 1.50 17.45 5.35
C ALA A 218 2.38 16.26 5.78
N ALA A 219 2.39 15.18 5.02
CA ALA A 219 3.23 14.03 5.26
C ALA A 219 4.64 14.14 4.62
N GLY A 220 4.94 15.24 3.91
CA GLY A 220 6.26 15.53 3.34
C GLY A 220 6.55 14.81 2.00
N TYR A 221 5.52 14.51 1.21
CA TYR A 221 5.66 13.82 -0.09
C TYR A 221 5.27 14.69 -1.27
#